data_b0ee6901955e5f3438deaac8ae974a99
#
_entry.id   b0ee6901955e5f3438deaac8ae974a99
#
_cell.length_a   1.000
_cell.length_b   1.000
_cell.length_c   1.000
_cell.angle_alpha   90.00
_cell.angle_beta   90.00
_cell.angle_gamma   90.00
#
_symmetry.space_group_name_H-M   'P 1'
#
loop_
_entity.id
_entity.type
_entity.pdbx_description
1 polymer ?
#
loop_
_entity_poly.entity_id
_entity_poly.type
_entity_poly.pdbx_seq_one_letter_code
_entity_poly.pdbx_strand_id
1 'polypeptide(L)'
;TVVFYGDKNNWFAAWGAWVFNRYGVQDVRLLDGGRVKWEKDGRPLTTAVPTFKQGNFAVKKIDRSIRATLIADVLPAAKAAVKGKADVKLIDIRSADEYNGKVFAAAGFQELAIRAGHIPGAINVPWGSNVNADGTFKSVADLKKLYADKGVDGTQNIITYCRIGERSSLTWFVLSEILGYNVKNYDGSWTEYGNSVGVPIVNNAGTIWGAA
;
A
#
# COMPACT_ATOMS: atom_id res chain seq x y z
N THR A 1 1.71 14.40 18.82
CA THR A 1 2.19 13.11 18.25
C THR A 1 1.10 12.09 18.33
N VAL A 2 0.85 11.37 17.24
CA VAL A 2 -0.01 10.19 17.19
C VAL A 2 0.86 8.99 16.83
N VAL A 3 0.81 7.92 17.64
CA VAL A 3 1.56 6.70 17.37
C VAL A 3 0.56 5.58 17.05
N PHE A 4 0.65 5.04 15.85
CA PHE A 4 -0.12 3.88 15.44
C PHE A 4 0.66 2.59 15.68
N TYR A 5 -0.03 1.56 16.08
CA TYR A 5 0.48 0.20 16.13
C TYR A 5 -0.62 -0.80 15.77
N GLY A 6 -0.23 -1.95 15.31
CA GLY A 6 -1.15 -3.00 14.93
C GLY A 6 -0.46 -4.36 14.90
N ASP A 7 -1.19 -5.34 14.43
CA ASP A 7 -0.68 -6.69 14.15
C ASP A 7 -0.24 -6.81 12.68
N LYS A 8 0.20 -7.99 12.28
CA LYS A 8 0.50 -8.33 10.88
C LYS A 8 1.34 -7.25 10.18
N ASN A 9 2.52 -6.97 10.74
CA ASN A 9 3.49 -6.00 10.20
C ASN A 9 2.93 -4.57 10.08
N ASN A 10 2.02 -4.16 10.94
CA ASN A 10 1.49 -2.79 10.99
C ASN A 10 0.71 -2.31 9.75
N TRP A 11 0.22 -3.19 8.88
CA TRP A 11 -0.41 -2.73 7.64
C TRP A 11 -1.63 -1.81 7.87
N PHE A 12 -2.52 -2.18 8.83
CA PHE A 12 -3.65 -1.33 9.22
C PHE A 12 -3.22 -0.05 9.96
N ALA A 13 -2.17 -0.16 10.78
CA ALA A 13 -1.56 1.00 11.43
C ALA A 13 -1.02 1.99 10.40
N ALA A 14 -0.36 1.49 9.35
CA ALA A 14 0.12 2.31 8.24
C ALA A 14 -1.03 2.98 7.46
N TRP A 15 -2.16 2.26 7.27
CA TRP A 15 -3.35 2.86 6.68
C TRP A 15 -3.92 3.98 7.56
N GLY A 16 -4.02 3.77 8.87
CA GLY A 16 -4.40 4.81 9.83
C GLY A 16 -3.47 6.03 9.76
N ALA A 17 -2.16 5.80 9.71
CA ALA A 17 -1.16 6.86 9.56
C ALA A 17 -1.35 7.65 8.26
N TRP A 18 -1.56 6.96 7.12
CA TRP A 18 -1.84 7.59 5.83
C TRP A 18 -3.12 8.46 5.88
N VAL A 19 -4.20 7.96 6.49
CA VAL A 19 -5.45 8.72 6.67
C VAL A 19 -5.20 9.98 7.49
N PHE A 20 -4.46 9.88 8.61
CA PHE A 20 -4.16 11.01 9.47
C PHE A 20 -3.30 12.05 8.77
N ASN A 21 -2.24 11.63 8.06
CA ASN A 21 -1.42 12.52 7.22
C ASN A 21 -2.29 13.24 6.19
N ARG A 22 -3.19 12.51 5.53
CA ARG A 22 -4.12 13.08 4.56
C ARG A 22 -5.01 14.18 5.15
N TYR A 23 -5.41 14.04 6.41
CA TYR A 23 -6.23 15.03 7.12
C TYR A 23 -5.43 16.06 7.92
N GLY A 24 -4.13 16.15 7.68
CA GLY A 24 -3.26 17.23 8.13
C GLY A 24 -2.66 17.04 9.52
N VAL A 25 -2.67 15.83 10.06
CA VAL A 25 -1.90 15.51 11.27
C VAL A 25 -0.45 15.30 10.87
N GLN A 26 0.46 16.16 11.36
CA GLN A 26 1.85 16.20 10.89
C GLN A 26 2.79 15.23 11.63
N ASP A 27 2.57 15.00 12.92
CA ASP A 27 3.42 14.09 13.71
C ASP A 27 2.71 12.76 13.92
N VAL A 28 2.77 11.93 12.89
CA VAL A 28 2.19 10.58 12.83
C VAL A 28 3.32 9.57 12.74
N ARG A 29 3.35 8.60 13.64
CA ARG A 29 4.40 7.60 13.76
C ARG A 29 3.82 6.19 13.81
N LEU A 30 4.64 5.21 13.40
CA LEU A 30 4.36 3.79 13.61
C LEU A 30 5.27 3.23 14.70
N LEU A 31 4.71 2.39 15.57
CA LEU A 31 5.51 1.56 16.47
C LEU A 31 6.14 0.44 15.65
N ASP A 32 7.45 0.52 15.43
CA ASP A 32 8.18 -0.43 14.60
C ASP A 32 8.08 -1.86 15.15
N GLY A 33 7.65 -2.81 14.31
CA GLY A 33 7.33 -4.18 14.70
C GLY A 33 5.94 -4.37 15.32
N GLY A 34 5.23 -3.29 15.65
CA GLY A 34 3.87 -3.32 16.17
C GLY A 34 3.68 -4.08 17.47
N ARG A 35 2.44 -4.52 17.74
CA ARG A 35 2.07 -5.23 18.96
C ARG A 35 2.77 -6.60 19.06
N VAL A 36 2.92 -7.30 17.96
CA VAL A 36 3.54 -8.65 17.96
C VAL A 36 4.97 -8.60 18.49
N LYS A 37 5.77 -7.62 18.04
CA LYS A 37 7.13 -7.43 18.55
C LYS A 37 7.12 -6.95 20.00
N TRP A 38 6.22 -6.04 20.37
CA TRP A 38 6.07 -5.57 21.73
C TRP A 38 5.86 -6.72 22.73
N GLU A 39 4.97 -7.67 22.40
CA GLU A 39 4.72 -8.86 23.21
C GLU A 39 5.94 -9.80 23.24
N LYS A 40 6.56 -10.03 22.08
CA LYS A 40 7.77 -10.87 21.98
C LYS A 40 8.93 -10.32 22.80
N ASP A 41 9.05 -9.01 22.91
CA ASP A 41 10.08 -8.33 23.72
C ASP A 41 9.72 -8.32 25.23
N GLY A 42 8.63 -8.99 25.65
CA GLY A 42 8.20 -9.08 27.05
C GLY A 42 7.68 -7.77 27.63
N ARG A 43 7.25 -6.83 26.78
CA ARG A 43 6.77 -5.51 27.23
C ARG A 43 5.36 -5.60 27.82
N PRO A 44 5.01 -4.71 28.77
CA PRO A 44 3.75 -4.83 29.51
C PRO A 44 2.55 -4.57 28.62
N LEU A 45 1.48 -5.33 28.86
CA LEU A 45 0.16 -5.14 28.29
C LEU A 45 -0.85 -4.84 29.41
N THR A 46 -1.96 -4.19 29.07
CA THR A 46 -3.05 -3.93 30.01
C THR A 46 -4.40 -4.12 29.30
N THR A 47 -5.39 -4.56 30.08
CA THR A 47 -6.80 -4.60 29.66
C THR A 47 -7.57 -3.36 30.13
N ALA A 48 -6.92 -2.44 30.84
CA ALA A 48 -7.53 -1.20 31.28
C ALA A 48 -7.93 -0.35 30.07
N VAL A 49 -9.18 0.06 30.02
CA VAL A 49 -9.72 0.98 29.02
C VAL A 49 -9.52 2.41 29.52
N PRO A 50 -8.60 3.19 28.94
CA PRO A 50 -8.40 4.56 29.39
C PRO A 50 -9.57 5.47 29.00
N THR A 51 -9.86 6.47 29.83
CA THR A 51 -10.81 7.53 29.52
C THR A 51 -10.05 8.80 29.15
N PHE A 52 -10.51 9.47 28.12
CA PHE A 52 -9.90 10.71 27.63
C PHE A 52 -10.91 11.85 27.67
N LYS A 53 -10.44 13.06 27.95
CA LYS A 53 -11.22 14.26 27.73
C LYS A 53 -11.47 14.44 26.23
N GLN A 54 -12.62 14.99 25.89
CA GLN A 54 -12.94 15.33 24.49
C GLN A 54 -11.85 16.25 23.93
N GLY A 55 -11.30 15.87 22.76
CA GLY A 55 -10.35 16.69 22.04
C GLY A 55 -11.03 17.78 21.21
N ASN A 56 -10.22 18.68 20.66
CA ASN A 56 -10.69 19.79 19.82
C ASN A 56 -10.05 19.74 18.41
N PHE A 57 -9.58 18.58 17.96
CA PHE A 57 -9.02 18.43 16.63
C PHE A 57 -10.07 18.73 15.56
N ALA A 58 -9.72 19.61 14.63
CA ALA A 58 -10.54 19.90 13.45
C ALA A 58 -9.67 19.78 12.18
N VAL A 59 -10.23 19.14 11.18
CA VAL A 59 -9.59 19.04 9.86
C VAL A 59 -9.55 20.43 9.22
N LYS A 60 -8.36 20.98 9.04
CA LYS A 60 -8.16 22.30 8.42
C LYS A 60 -7.94 22.21 6.90
N LYS A 61 -7.29 21.15 6.45
CA LYS A 61 -6.93 20.93 5.05
C LYS A 61 -6.84 19.44 4.78
N ILE A 62 -7.33 19.02 3.62
CA ILE A 62 -7.16 17.65 3.13
C ILE A 62 -5.99 17.66 2.14
N ASP A 63 -4.93 16.91 2.46
CA ASP A 63 -3.84 16.70 1.51
C ASP A 63 -4.28 15.69 0.44
N ARG A 64 -4.43 16.18 -0.77
CA ARG A 64 -4.79 15.36 -1.95
C ARG A 64 -3.57 14.86 -2.70
N SER A 65 -2.38 15.37 -2.40
CA SER A 65 -1.14 15.03 -3.10
C SER A 65 -0.67 13.60 -2.84
N ILE A 66 -1.01 13.04 -1.67
CA ILE A 66 -0.63 11.67 -1.26
C ILE A 66 -1.64 10.59 -1.68
N ARG A 67 -2.73 10.96 -2.36
CA ARG A 67 -3.74 10.03 -2.86
C ARG A 67 -3.77 10.00 -4.38
N ALA A 68 -3.69 8.82 -4.98
CA ALA A 68 -4.01 8.60 -6.38
C ALA A 68 -5.50 8.25 -6.56
N THR A 69 -6.07 8.69 -7.67
CA THR A 69 -7.43 8.35 -8.09
C THR A 69 -7.41 7.61 -9.42
N LEU A 70 -8.43 6.80 -9.69
CA LEU A 70 -8.51 6.04 -10.93
C LEU A 70 -8.40 6.95 -12.17
N ILE A 71 -9.21 8.00 -12.21
CA ILE A 71 -9.36 8.81 -13.43
C ILE A 71 -8.19 9.78 -13.64
N ALA A 72 -7.72 10.44 -12.57
CA ALA A 72 -6.72 11.50 -12.72
C ALA A 72 -5.28 10.95 -12.74
N ASP A 73 -5.02 9.79 -12.12
CA ASP A 73 -3.66 9.31 -11.91
C ASP A 73 -3.43 7.93 -12.54
N VAL A 74 -4.23 6.93 -12.16
CA VAL A 74 -3.92 5.52 -12.44
C VAL A 74 -4.23 5.14 -13.89
N LEU A 75 -5.39 5.53 -14.41
CA LEU A 75 -5.78 5.21 -15.79
C LEU A 75 -4.90 5.90 -16.83
N PRO A 76 -4.50 7.18 -16.67
CA PRO A 76 -3.49 7.79 -17.54
C PRO A 76 -2.16 7.04 -17.52
N ALA A 77 -1.64 6.68 -16.33
CA ALA A 77 -0.39 5.92 -16.19
C ALA A 77 -0.48 4.55 -16.87
N ALA A 78 -1.57 3.80 -16.68
CA ALA A 78 -1.80 2.52 -17.34
C ALA A 78 -1.85 2.64 -18.87
N LYS A 79 -2.55 3.64 -19.38
CA LYS A 79 -2.64 3.92 -20.85
C LYS A 79 -1.28 4.33 -21.43
N ALA A 80 -0.48 5.10 -20.69
CA ALA A 80 0.88 5.46 -21.07
C ALA A 80 1.79 4.22 -21.13
N ALA A 81 1.69 3.33 -20.14
CA ALA A 81 2.44 2.09 -20.11
C ALA A 81 2.12 1.17 -21.30
N VAL A 82 0.85 1.03 -21.68
CA VAL A 82 0.44 0.26 -22.87
C VAL A 82 1.10 0.81 -24.15
N LYS A 83 1.34 2.13 -24.21
CA LYS A 83 2.00 2.79 -25.34
C LYS A 83 3.54 2.82 -25.24
N GLY A 84 4.14 2.17 -24.23
CA GLY A 84 5.57 2.21 -23.98
C GLY A 84 6.10 3.59 -23.51
N LYS A 85 5.25 4.44 -22.96
CA LYS A 85 5.55 5.82 -22.53
C LYS A 85 5.30 6.03 -21.02
N ALA A 86 5.60 5.01 -20.20
CA ALA A 86 5.39 5.10 -18.75
C ALA A 86 6.33 6.13 -18.12
N ASP A 87 5.76 7.14 -17.47
CA ASP A 87 6.42 8.21 -16.72
C ASP A 87 6.18 8.09 -15.20
N VAL A 88 5.24 7.23 -14.81
CA VAL A 88 4.88 6.93 -13.42
C VAL A 88 5.21 5.47 -13.13
N LYS A 89 5.80 5.19 -11.97
CA LYS A 89 6.04 3.83 -11.49
C LYS A 89 4.83 3.34 -10.70
N LEU A 90 4.10 2.40 -11.27
CA LEU A 90 3.01 1.69 -10.58
C LEU A 90 3.61 0.50 -9.82
N ILE A 91 3.33 0.39 -8.52
CA ILE A 91 3.82 -0.72 -7.69
C ILE A 91 2.62 -1.50 -7.16
N ASP A 92 2.48 -2.72 -7.64
CA ASP A 92 1.55 -3.71 -7.11
C ASP A 92 2.20 -4.42 -5.92
N ILE A 93 1.63 -4.24 -4.74
CA ILE A 93 2.19 -4.81 -3.51
C ILE A 93 1.53 -6.14 -3.11
N ARG A 94 0.61 -6.64 -3.92
CA ARG A 94 -0.03 -7.95 -3.70
C ARG A 94 0.96 -9.08 -3.91
N SER A 95 0.55 -10.30 -3.62
CA SER A 95 1.36 -11.49 -3.91
C SER A 95 1.66 -11.64 -5.40
N ALA A 96 2.70 -12.39 -5.73
CA ALA A 96 3.03 -12.68 -7.12
C ALA A 96 1.91 -13.44 -7.84
N ASP A 97 1.16 -14.28 -7.13
CA ASP A 97 0.04 -15.01 -7.72
C ASP A 97 -1.17 -14.11 -8.00
N GLU A 98 -1.47 -13.13 -7.13
CA GLU A 98 -2.47 -12.07 -7.41
C GLU A 98 -2.03 -11.22 -8.62
N TYR A 99 -0.77 -10.79 -8.64
CA TYR A 99 -0.20 -9.98 -9.72
C TYR A 99 -0.24 -10.68 -11.08
N ASN A 100 0.15 -11.94 -11.12
CA ASN A 100 0.17 -12.73 -12.36
C ASN A 100 -1.24 -13.21 -12.79
N GLY A 101 -2.26 -12.97 -11.98
CA GLY A 101 -3.63 -13.36 -12.27
C GLY A 101 -3.92 -14.85 -12.08
N LYS A 102 -3.09 -15.57 -11.32
CA LYS A 102 -3.37 -16.97 -10.96
C LYS A 102 -4.50 -17.09 -9.95
N VAL A 103 -4.62 -16.09 -9.06
CA VAL A 103 -5.68 -16.01 -8.06
C VAL A 103 -6.27 -14.62 -8.06
N PHE A 104 -7.55 -14.51 -7.68
CA PHE A 104 -8.24 -13.22 -7.53
C PHE A 104 -7.90 -12.52 -6.22
N ALA A 105 -7.63 -13.30 -5.17
CA ALA A 105 -7.24 -12.81 -3.85
C ALA A 105 -6.31 -13.79 -3.14
N ALA A 106 -5.66 -13.32 -2.08
CA ALA A 106 -4.94 -14.19 -1.15
C ALA A 106 -5.89 -15.17 -0.47
N ALA A 107 -5.38 -16.34 -0.07
CA ALA A 107 -6.16 -17.36 0.60
C ALA A 107 -6.87 -16.82 1.86
N GLY A 108 -8.12 -17.17 2.04
CA GLY A 108 -8.96 -16.75 3.17
C GLY A 108 -9.64 -15.38 3.00
N PHE A 109 -9.43 -14.68 1.87
CA PHE A 109 -10.13 -13.45 1.55
C PHE A 109 -11.15 -13.66 0.44
N GLN A 110 -12.33 -13.07 0.61
CA GLN A 110 -13.30 -13.01 -0.45
C GLN A 110 -12.95 -11.88 -1.41
N GLU A 111 -12.72 -12.20 -2.69
CA GLU A 111 -12.39 -11.20 -3.70
C GLU A 111 -13.65 -10.50 -4.20
N LEU A 112 -13.49 -9.20 -4.45
CA LEU A 112 -14.57 -8.35 -4.96
C LEU A 112 -14.36 -7.94 -6.43
N ALA A 113 -13.15 -8.12 -6.98
CA ALA A 113 -12.86 -7.84 -8.39
C ALA A 113 -13.16 -9.08 -9.25
N ILE A 114 -13.88 -8.86 -10.37
CA ILE A 114 -14.25 -9.93 -11.31
C ILE A 114 -13.15 -10.24 -12.34
N ARG A 115 -12.06 -9.48 -12.36
CA ARG A 115 -10.93 -9.72 -13.25
C ARG A 115 -9.65 -9.96 -12.45
N ALA A 116 -8.86 -10.94 -12.88
CA ALA A 116 -7.55 -11.26 -12.33
C ALA A 116 -6.45 -10.53 -13.09
N GLY A 117 -5.27 -10.39 -12.49
CA GLY A 117 -4.10 -9.76 -13.11
C GLY A 117 -3.67 -8.46 -12.44
N HIS A 118 -3.06 -7.54 -13.21
CA HIS A 118 -2.52 -6.29 -12.70
C HIS A 118 -2.68 -5.12 -13.68
N ILE A 119 -2.41 -3.91 -13.22
CA ILE A 119 -2.42 -2.68 -14.03
C ILE A 119 -1.22 -2.71 -14.99
N PRO A 120 -1.39 -2.46 -16.29
CA PRO A 120 -0.28 -2.42 -17.24
C PRO A 120 0.85 -1.49 -16.79
N GLY A 121 2.10 -1.96 -16.92
CA GLY A 121 3.29 -1.24 -16.50
C GLY A 121 3.60 -1.29 -14.99
N ALA A 122 2.73 -1.93 -14.20
CA ALA A 122 3.03 -2.14 -12.78
C ALA A 122 4.16 -3.16 -12.59
N ILE A 123 5.01 -2.89 -11.61
CA ILE A 123 5.99 -3.84 -11.09
C ILE A 123 5.44 -4.49 -9.80
N ASN A 124 5.82 -5.74 -9.55
CA ASN A 124 5.39 -6.41 -8.32
C ASN A 124 6.49 -6.34 -7.25
N VAL A 125 6.13 -5.77 -6.11
CA VAL A 125 6.94 -5.78 -4.87
C VAL A 125 6.00 -6.12 -3.72
N PRO A 126 5.91 -7.38 -3.31
CA PRO A 126 5.01 -7.79 -2.24
C PRO A 126 5.27 -7.01 -0.95
N TRP A 127 4.21 -6.52 -0.31
CA TRP A 127 4.29 -5.63 0.86
C TRP A 127 5.13 -6.19 2.01
N GLY A 128 5.12 -7.52 2.22
CA GLY A 128 5.93 -8.20 3.23
C GLY A 128 7.44 -8.09 2.98
N SER A 129 7.88 -7.73 1.76
CA SER A 129 9.30 -7.53 1.46
C SER A 129 9.91 -6.31 2.16
N ASN A 130 9.09 -5.42 2.71
CA ASN A 130 9.54 -4.22 3.42
C ASN A 130 9.97 -4.46 4.86
N VAL A 131 9.66 -5.63 5.42
CA VAL A 131 9.86 -5.92 6.84
C VAL A 131 10.75 -7.14 7.06
N ASN A 132 11.35 -7.19 8.23
CA ASN A 132 12.08 -8.32 8.76
C ASN A 132 11.12 -9.39 9.32
N ALA A 133 11.64 -10.55 9.67
CA ALA A 133 10.84 -11.65 10.24
C ALA A 133 10.17 -11.31 11.58
N ASP A 134 10.65 -10.31 12.30
CA ASP A 134 10.08 -9.83 13.56
C ASP A 134 9.06 -8.69 13.36
N GLY A 135 8.75 -8.32 12.09
CA GLY A 135 7.81 -7.28 11.73
C GLY A 135 8.37 -5.86 11.73
N THR A 136 9.64 -5.67 12.10
CA THR A 136 10.30 -4.35 12.00
C THR A 136 10.60 -4.00 10.55
N PHE A 137 10.66 -2.72 10.22
CA PHE A 137 11.09 -2.31 8.89
C PHE A 137 12.55 -2.72 8.63
N LYS A 138 12.84 -3.07 7.40
CA LYS A 138 14.22 -3.27 6.95
C LYS A 138 15.01 -1.97 7.05
N SER A 139 16.34 -2.07 7.07
CA SER A 139 17.21 -0.89 7.06
C SER A 139 16.94 0.00 5.84
N VAL A 140 17.21 1.31 5.97
CA VAL A 140 17.11 2.25 4.84
C VAL A 140 17.93 1.78 3.64
N ALA A 141 19.11 1.19 3.88
CA ALA A 141 19.98 0.67 2.82
C ALA A 141 19.32 -0.51 2.08
N ASP A 142 18.76 -1.48 2.85
CA ASP A 142 18.10 -2.64 2.26
C ASP A 142 16.83 -2.26 1.51
N LEU A 143 16.04 -1.30 2.05
CA LEU A 143 14.85 -0.78 1.39
C LEU A 143 15.22 -0.07 0.08
N LYS A 144 16.22 0.80 0.09
CA LYS A 144 16.70 1.46 -1.14
C LYS A 144 17.14 0.43 -2.18
N LYS A 145 17.89 -0.60 -1.76
CA LYS A 145 18.32 -1.68 -2.66
C LYS A 145 17.12 -2.46 -3.22
N LEU A 146 16.15 -2.84 -2.36
CA LEU A 146 14.95 -3.58 -2.76
C LEU A 146 14.22 -2.87 -3.92
N TYR A 147 14.06 -1.57 -3.81
CA TYR A 147 13.33 -0.78 -4.80
C TYR A 147 14.20 -0.43 -6.02
N ALA A 148 15.47 -0.12 -5.83
CA ALA A 148 16.40 0.15 -6.93
C ALA A 148 16.57 -1.07 -7.85
N ASP A 149 16.62 -2.28 -7.31
CA ASP A 149 16.66 -3.54 -8.09
C ASP A 149 15.41 -3.71 -8.98
N LYS A 150 14.34 -2.96 -8.72
CA LYS A 150 13.10 -2.89 -9.52
C LYS A 150 12.98 -1.62 -10.36
N GLY A 151 14.04 -0.83 -10.43
CA GLY A 151 14.08 0.43 -11.18
C GLY A 151 13.30 1.57 -10.53
N VAL A 152 13.23 1.57 -9.20
CA VAL A 152 12.62 2.63 -8.38
C VAL A 152 13.69 3.20 -7.45
N ASP A 153 14.19 4.39 -7.75
CA ASP A 153 15.30 5.04 -7.04
C ASP A 153 14.90 6.38 -6.38
N GLY A 154 13.63 6.77 -6.49
CA GLY A 154 13.08 7.99 -5.92
C GLY A 154 13.07 9.19 -6.87
N THR A 155 13.59 9.07 -8.09
CA THR A 155 13.52 10.13 -9.11
C THR A 155 12.17 10.16 -9.82
N GLN A 156 11.37 9.10 -9.71
CA GLN A 156 10.09 8.93 -10.39
C GLN A 156 8.93 9.34 -9.49
N ASN A 157 7.80 9.70 -10.10
CA ASN A 157 6.49 9.69 -9.45
C ASN A 157 6.03 8.24 -9.26
N ILE A 158 5.59 7.89 -8.07
CA ILE A 158 5.25 6.51 -7.70
C ILE A 158 3.79 6.44 -7.28
N ILE A 159 3.10 5.37 -7.67
CA ILE A 159 1.77 5.03 -7.17
C ILE A 159 1.81 3.60 -6.65
N THR A 160 1.46 3.42 -5.38
CA THR A 160 1.30 2.10 -4.77
C THR A 160 -0.16 1.69 -4.77
N TYR A 161 -0.45 0.41 -4.99
CA TYR A 161 -1.79 -0.15 -4.87
C TYR A 161 -1.76 -1.60 -4.39
N CYS A 162 -2.86 -2.03 -3.80
CA CYS A 162 -3.09 -3.43 -3.42
C CYS A 162 -4.48 -3.91 -3.86
N ARG A 163 -5.28 -4.46 -2.95
CA ARG A 163 -6.67 -4.80 -3.18
C ARG A 163 -7.61 -3.64 -2.86
N ILE A 164 -7.47 -3.00 -1.68
CA ILE A 164 -8.34 -1.92 -1.17
C ILE A 164 -7.57 -0.77 -0.49
N GLY A 165 -6.27 -0.62 -0.75
CA GLY A 165 -5.47 0.51 -0.26
C GLY A 165 -4.79 0.34 1.11
N GLU A 166 -5.13 -0.66 1.90
CA GLU A 166 -4.60 -0.86 3.25
C GLU A 166 -3.16 -1.37 3.24
N ARG A 167 -2.89 -2.52 2.59
CA ARG A 167 -1.53 -3.08 2.48
C ARG A 167 -0.59 -2.13 1.73
N SER A 168 -1.10 -1.41 0.73
CA SER A 168 -0.31 -0.44 -0.04
C SER A 168 0.05 0.81 0.76
N SER A 169 -0.69 1.13 1.83
CA SER A 169 -0.32 2.20 2.74
C SER A 169 0.96 1.90 3.51
N LEU A 170 1.28 0.61 3.80
CA LEU A 170 2.57 0.25 4.38
C LEU A 170 3.71 0.56 3.39
N THR A 171 3.57 0.18 2.14
CA THR A 171 4.56 0.48 1.10
C THR A 171 4.66 1.99 0.85
N TRP A 172 3.53 2.71 0.86
CA TRP A 172 3.51 4.17 0.80
C TRP A 172 4.31 4.76 1.97
N PHE A 173 4.10 4.29 3.21
CA PHE A 173 4.83 4.76 4.39
C PHE A 173 6.34 4.53 4.25
N VAL A 174 6.74 3.36 3.78
CA VAL A 174 8.16 3.06 3.53
C VAL A 174 8.76 4.00 2.49
N LEU A 175 8.11 4.16 1.35
CA LEU A 175 8.67 4.95 0.26
C LEU A 175 8.60 6.45 0.55
N SER A 176 7.49 6.95 1.13
CA SER A 176 7.29 8.36 1.44
C SER A 176 8.01 8.78 2.73
N GLU A 177 7.69 8.10 3.85
CA GLU A 177 8.12 8.58 5.17
C GLU A 177 9.52 8.10 5.56
N ILE A 178 9.93 6.91 5.11
CA ILE A 178 11.27 6.38 5.43
C ILE A 178 12.28 6.77 4.35
N LEU A 179 11.93 6.65 3.07
CA LEU A 179 12.86 6.92 1.97
C LEU A 179 12.76 8.33 1.38
N GLY A 180 11.69 9.08 1.69
CA GLY A 180 11.50 10.45 1.21
C GLY A 180 11.14 10.56 -0.29
N TYR A 181 10.56 9.50 -0.89
CA TYR A 181 10.18 9.48 -2.30
C TYR A 181 8.82 10.14 -2.53
N ASN A 182 8.55 10.60 -3.76
CA ASN A 182 7.26 11.15 -4.14
C ASN A 182 6.27 10.03 -4.48
N VAL A 183 5.35 9.72 -3.55
CA VAL A 183 4.48 8.55 -3.63
C VAL A 183 3.03 8.91 -3.34
N LYS A 184 2.12 8.38 -4.15
CA LYS A 184 0.68 8.39 -3.88
C LYS A 184 0.21 6.97 -3.56
N ASN A 185 -0.72 6.83 -2.62
CA ASN A 185 -1.44 5.59 -2.42
C ASN A 185 -2.77 5.62 -3.19
N TYR A 186 -3.00 4.62 -4.02
CA TYR A 186 -4.26 4.39 -4.71
C TYR A 186 -5.15 3.49 -3.84
N ASP A 187 -6.02 4.10 -3.05
CA ASP A 187 -6.87 3.40 -2.09
C ASP A 187 -8.03 2.61 -2.73
N GLY A 188 -8.53 3.00 -3.90
CA GLY A 188 -9.48 2.20 -4.68
C GLY A 188 -8.88 0.86 -5.14
N SER A 189 -7.59 0.87 -5.45
CA SER A 189 -6.78 -0.34 -5.71
C SER A 189 -7.39 -1.30 -6.73
N TRP A 190 -7.10 -2.61 -6.59
CA TRP A 190 -7.58 -3.61 -7.54
C TRP A 190 -9.10 -3.81 -7.50
N THR A 191 -9.73 -3.61 -6.36
CA THR A 191 -11.20 -3.69 -6.25
C THR A 191 -11.88 -2.63 -7.12
N GLU A 192 -11.37 -1.41 -7.19
CA GLU A 192 -11.89 -0.40 -8.12
C GLU A 192 -11.44 -0.68 -9.55
N TYR A 193 -10.14 -0.87 -9.77
CA TYR A 193 -9.58 -1.03 -11.11
C TYR A 193 -10.06 -2.30 -11.81
N GLY A 194 -10.01 -3.43 -11.11
CA GLY A 194 -10.39 -4.74 -11.64
C GLY A 194 -11.87 -4.86 -12.02
N ASN A 195 -12.74 -4.03 -11.43
CA ASN A 195 -14.16 -3.97 -11.75
C ASN A 195 -14.51 -2.86 -12.77
N SER A 196 -13.58 -1.95 -13.08
CA SER A 196 -13.85 -0.85 -14.01
C SER A 196 -13.90 -1.34 -15.46
N VAL A 197 -14.99 -1.03 -16.16
CA VAL A 197 -15.18 -1.41 -17.57
C VAL A 197 -14.25 -0.60 -18.48
N GLY A 198 -13.66 -1.27 -19.46
CA GLY A 198 -12.85 -0.61 -20.50
C GLY A 198 -11.43 -0.21 -20.08
N VAL A 199 -10.99 -0.50 -18.84
CA VAL A 199 -9.60 -0.29 -18.46
C VAL A 199 -8.71 -1.44 -18.91
N PRO A 200 -7.45 -1.18 -19.35
CA PRO A 200 -6.53 -2.22 -19.77
C PRO A 200 -6.05 -3.04 -18.57
N ILE A 201 -5.90 -4.35 -18.75
CA ILE A 201 -5.40 -5.29 -17.72
C ILE A 201 -4.37 -6.22 -18.36
N VAL A 202 -3.33 -6.57 -17.61
CA VAL A 202 -2.42 -7.66 -17.91
C VAL A 202 -2.79 -8.84 -17.00
N ASN A 203 -3.07 -9.98 -17.61
CA ASN A 203 -3.38 -11.23 -16.91
C ASN A 203 -2.52 -12.35 -17.50
N ASN A 204 -1.39 -12.61 -16.88
CA ASN A 204 -0.39 -13.56 -17.38
C ASN A 204 -0.87 -15.02 -17.32
N ALA A 205 -1.69 -15.35 -16.33
CA ALA A 205 -2.22 -16.72 -16.15
C ALA A 205 -3.48 -17.00 -16.98
N GLY A 206 -4.16 -15.95 -17.48
CA GLY A 206 -5.39 -16.11 -18.24
C GLY A 206 -6.61 -16.54 -17.42
N THR A 207 -6.55 -16.46 -16.09
CA THR A 207 -7.65 -16.86 -15.21
C THR A 207 -8.90 -16.01 -15.46
N ILE A 208 -10.05 -16.65 -15.63
CA ILE A 208 -11.35 -16.04 -15.89
C ILE A 208 -12.28 -16.32 -14.72
N TRP A 209 -13.05 -15.32 -14.30
CA TRP A 209 -14.07 -15.48 -13.26
C TRP A 209 -15.15 -16.48 -13.69
N GLY A 210 -15.43 -17.44 -12.80
CA GLY A 210 -16.46 -18.45 -13.06
C GLY A 210 -16.07 -19.55 -14.04
N ALA A 211 -14.85 -19.60 -14.55
CA ALA A 211 -14.33 -20.77 -15.26
C ALA A 211 -14.02 -21.86 -14.22
N ALA A 212 -14.70 -23.00 -14.34
CA ALA A 212 -14.48 -24.20 -13.52
C ALA A 212 -13.19 -24.92 -13.96
#